data_c93341bad696b380b25b1df2e5307e9e
#
_entry.id   c93341bad696b380b25b1df2e5307e9e
#
_cell.length_a   1.000
_cell.length_b   1.000
_cell.length_c   1.000
_cell.angle_alpha   90.00
_cell.angle_beta   90.00
_cell.angle_gamma   90.00
#
_symmetry.space_group_name_H-M   'P 1'
#
loop_
_entity.id
_entity.type
_entity.pdbx_description
1 polymer ?
#
loop_
_entity_poly.entity_id
_entity_poly.type
_entity_poly.pdbx_seq_one_letter_code
_entity_poly.pdbx_strand_id
1 'polypeptide(L)'
;MSTQKTGVDVSEWNGSIHWNKVREGGASFAILRAGFGNTENQRDKQFEVNIKGALEAGLAVGAYWFSYARSTDEAKREAQACLAVLKPWQDRLTLPVYFDFEYDSQAYAQQAGVTVDRRFVTDVTRAFCETIRSAGYTAGYYTNQDYYKNKLYPEELTDYELWLADYTGGPEYDCGIQQYTSTGQMSGISGNVDLNVLLKDFPEKAPAPAPLTAEGICTGNGVRIRAEAHTGADILGSVNRNQRVALLADDGWGWSKVTANGVTGWMYNGYLDAPGRSSPKTVSCSGTAVNLRQSPSLSGKILRQLNPGDTRTLISINPGNWLHVEDGYLYYDKGYLRIQ
;
A
#
# COMPACT_ATOMS: atom_id res chain seq x y z
N MET A 1 11.80 -6.31 -29.89
CA MET A 1 11.76 -4.95 -29.35
C MET A 1 10.63 -4.95 -28.33
N SER A 2 10.92 -4.73 -27.05
CA SER A 2 9.88 -4.56 -26.03
C SER A 2 9.09 -3.29 -26.40
N THR A 3 7.79 -3.40 -26.60
CA THR A 3 6.93 -2.23 -26.82
C THR A 3 6.92 -1.44 -25.51
N GLN A 4 7.38 -0.19 -25.58
CA GLN A 4 7.41 0.73 -24.45
C GLN A 4 5.97 0.88 -23.91
N LYS A 5 5.77 0.62 -22.62
CA LYS A 5 4.46 0.72 -21.97
C LYS A 5 4.14 2.19 -21.73
N THR A 6 3.08 2.70 -22.37
CA THR A 6 2.59 4.07 -22.19
C THR A 6 1.39 4.12 -21.26
N GLY A 7 1.17 5.24 -20.59
CA GLY A 7 0.07 5.44 -19.67
C GLY A 7 -0.32 6.90 -19.50
N VAL A 8 -1.31 7.13 -18.67
CA VAL A 8 -1.81 8.47 -18.33
C VAL A 8 -1.77 8.66 -16.83
N ASP A 9 -1.62 9.90 -16.37
CA ASP A 9 -2.01 10.25 -15.02
C ASP A 9 -3.18 11.24 -15.07
N VAL A 10 -4.12 11.06 -14.13
CA VAL A 10 -5.39 11.78 -14.16
C VAL A 10 -5.95 12.06 -12.78
N SER A 11 -6.80 13.08 -12.72
CA SER A 11 -7.54 13.52 -11.55
C SER A 11 -8.98 13.92 -11.92
N GLU A 12 -9.73 14.48 -10.97
CA GLU A 12 -11.05 15.04 -11.22
C GLU A 12 -11.05 16.14 -12.31
N TRP A 13 -9.91 16.78 -12.56
CA TRP A 13 -9.78 17.83 -13.57
C TRP A 13 -9.85 17.34 -15.02
N ASN A 14 -9.66 16.05 -15.25
CA ASN A 14 -9.82 15.42 -16.56
C ASN A 14 -11.27 15.06 -16.89
N GLY A 15 -12.20 15.30 -15.95
CA GLY A 15 -13.64 15.05 -16.14
C GLY A 15 -13.97 13.56 -16.28
N SER A 16 -14.94 13.26 -17.12
CA SER A 16 -15.37 11.88 -17.37
C SER A 16 -14.47 11.21 -18.39
N ILE A 17 -13.98 10.02 -18.08
CA ILE A 17 -13.03 9.27 -18.89
C ILE A 17 -13.68 7.98 -19.43
N HIS A 18 -13.49 7.70 -20.72
CA HIS A 18 -13.89 6.46 -21.37
C HIS A 18 -12.72 5.46 -21.35
N TRP A 19 -12.54 4.73 -20.27
CA TRP A 19 -11.38 3.89 -20.01
C TRP A 19 -11.10 2.82 -21.08
N ASN A 20 -12.15 2.21 -21.68
CA ASN A 20 -11.95 1.28 -22.79
C ASN A 20 -11.29 1.97 -24.00
N LYS A 21 -11.66 3.21 -24.31
CA LYS A 21 -11.00 3.98 -25.37
C LYS A 21 -9.57 4.38 -25.01
N VAL A 22 -9.30 4.64 -23.74
CA VAL A 22 -7.93 4.87 -23.24
C VAL A 22 -7.05 3.63 -23.49
N ARG A 23 -7.59 2.44 -23.17
CA ARG A 23 -6.91 1.17 -23.41
C ARG A 23 -6.71 0.91 -24.91
N GLU A 24 -7.73 1.11 -25.74
CA GLU A 24 -7.68 0.99 -27.20
C GLU A 24 -6.72 2.02 -27.82
N GLY A 25 -6.57 3.19 -27.22
CA GLY A 25 -5.61 4.24 -27.59
C GLY A 25 -4.15 3.91 -27.27
N GLY A 26 -3.88 2.73 -26.69
CA GLY A 26 -2.54 2.19 -26.45
C GLY A 26 -2.03 2.36 -25.01
N ALA A 27 -2.81 2.96 -24.10
CA ALA A 27 -2.42 3.00 -22.71
C ALA A 27 -2.41 1.60 -22.08
N SER A 28 -1.40 1.30 -21.30
CA SER A 28 -1.25 0.04 -20.55
C SER A 28 -1.35 0.26 -19.06
N PHE A 29 -1.24 1.51 -18.57
CA PHE A 29 -1.35 1.85 -17.15
C PHE A 29 -1.95 3.23 -16.93
N ALA A 30 -2.38 3.47 -15.70
CA ALA A 30 -2.83 4.77 -15.23
C ALA A 30 -2.35 5.03 -13.79
N ILE A 31 -1.96 6.29 -13.50
CA ILE A 31 -1.70 6.78 -12.15
C ILE A 31 -2.84 7.72 -11.79
N LEU A 32 -3.58 7.43 -10.73
CA LEU A 32 -4.82 8.12 -10.40
C LEU A 32 -4.64 8.98 -9.14
N ARG A 33 -5.08 10.24 -9.18
CA ARG A 33 -5.12 11.03 -7.95
C ARG A 33 -6.11 10.41 -6.98
N ALA A 34 -5.61 9.90 -5.86
CA ALA A 34 -6.46 9.35 -4.80
C ALA A 34 -7.10 10.47 -3.97
N GLY A 35 -6.39 11.57 -3.79
CA GLY A 35 -6.85 12.74 -3.04
C GLY A 35 -5.73 13.72 -2.77
N PHE A 36 -5.95 14.58 -1.77
CA PHE A 36 -5.01 15.63 -1.36
C PHE A 36 -5.21 16.00 0.12
N GLY A 37 -4.19 16.61 0.73
CA GLY A 37 -4.28 17.10 2.11
C GLY A 37 -4.33 15.98 3.15
N ASN A 38 -4.77 16.28 4.38
CA ASN A 38 -4.57 15.44 5.55
C ASN A 38 -5.81 14.74 6.11
N THR A 39 -6.89 14.64 5.31
CA THR A 39 -8.12 13.93 5.68
C THR A 39 -8.65 13.09 4.53
N GLU A 40 -9.28 11.96 4.84
CA GLU A 40 -9.93 11.10 3.85
C GLU A 40 -11.09 11.77 3.09
N ASN A 41 -11.69 12.81 3.66
CA ASN A 41 -12.73 13.61 3.02
C ASN A 41 -12.18 14.46 1.84
N GLN A 42 -10.85 14.58 1.72
CA GLN A 42 -10.17 15.23 0.61
C GLN A 42 -9.84 14.23 -0.51
N ARG A 43 -10.56 13.12 -0.58
CA ARG A 43 -10.52 12.20 -1.71
C ARG A 43 -10.88 12.93 -3.00
N ASP A 44 -10.16 12.63 -4.09
CA ASP A 44 -10.49 13.10 -5.43
C ASP A 44 -11.89 12.62 -5.83
N LYS A 45 -12.72 13.52 -6.36
CA LYS A 45 -14.13 13.23 -6.65
C LYS A 45 -14.33 12.19 -7.74
N GLN A 46 -13.37 12.02 -8.64
CA GLN A 46 -13.41 11.04 -9.72
C GLN A 46 -12.64 9.76 -9.38
N PHE A 47 -11.94 9.69 -8.25
CA PHE A 47 -11.07 8.56 -7.93
C PHE A 47 -11.76 7.20 -8.03
N GLU A 48 -12.93 7.05 -7.38
CA GLU A 48 -13.67 5.78 -7.37
C GLU A 48 -14.13 5.34 -8.78
N VAL A 49 -14.56 6.31 -9.58
CA VAL A 49 -15.01 6.06 -10.97
C VAL A 49 -13.79 5.72 -11.83
N ASN A 50 -12.71 6.46 -11.66
CA ASN A 50 -11.49 6.28 -12.44
C ASN A 50 -10.81 4.94 -12.13
N ILE A 51 -10.65 4.60 -10.84
CA ILE A 51 -9.98 3.33 -10.48
C ILE A 51 -10.78 2.12 -10.94
N LYS A 52 -12.11 2.15 -10.77
CA LYS A 52 -12.98 1.08 -11.25
C LYS A 52 -12.88 0.94 -12.77
N GLY A 53 -13.04 2.04 -13.50
CA GLY A 53 -13.00 2.03 -14.95
C GLY A 53 -11.65 1.60 -15.54
N ALA A 54 -10.53 2.09 -14.97
CA ALA A 54 -9.19 1.71 -15.39
C ALA A 54 -8.93 0.19 -15.17
N LEU A 55 -9.31 -0.34 -14.00
CA LEU A 55 -9.18 -1.76 -13.69
C LEU A 55 -10.09 -2.64 -14.58
N GLU A 56 -11.32 -2.22 -14.85
CA GLU A 56 -12.25 -2.93 -15.76
C GLU A 56 -11.75 -2.94 -17.20
N ALA A 57 -11.08 -1.86 -17.64
CA ALA A 57 -10.41 -1.80 -18.93
C ALA A 57 -9.11 -2.61 -19.00
N GLY A 58 -8.66 -3.21 -17.90
CA GLY A 58 -7.44 -4.05 -17.85
C GLY A 58 -6.15 -3.25 -17.82
N LEU A 59 -6.17 -2.01 -17.31
CA LEU A 59 -4.97 -1.21 -17.09
C LEU A 59 -4.30 -1.59 -15.77
N ALA A 60 -2.97 -1.54 -15.74
CA ALA A 60 -2.22 -1.51 -14.49
C ALA A 60 -2.46 -0.16 -13.79
N VAL A 61 -2.68 -0.17 -12.48
CA VAL A 61 -3.06 1.06 -11.76
C VAL A 61 -2.12 1.34 -10.61
N GLY A 62 -1.68 2.59 -10.51
CA GLY A 62 -1.08 3.22 -9.35
C GLY A 62 -1.91 4.40 -8.86
N ALA A 63 -1.45 5.05 -7.81
CA ALA A 63 -2.12 6.22 -7.27
C ALA A 63 -1.13 7.31 -6.89
N TYR A 64 -1.60 8.55 -6.78
CA TYR A 64 -0.84 9.63 -6.17
C TYR A 64 -1.68 10.44 -5.19
N TRP A 65 -1.01 11.10 -4.26
CA TRP A 65 -1.60 11.98 -3.27
C TRP A 65 -0.94 13.35 -3.34
N PHE A 66 -1.74 14.37 -3.68
CA PHE A 66 -1.26 15.74 -3.75
C PHE A 66 -1.09 16.33 -2.36
N SER A 67 0.11 16.73 -2.01
CA SER A 67 0.45 17.13 -0.64
C SER A 67 0.25 18.62 -0.38
N TYR A 68 -0.28 18.91 0.80
CA TYR A 68 -0.26 20.23 1.43
C TYR A 68 0.45 20.19 2.80
N ALA A 69 1.33 19.23 3.01
CA ALA A 69 2.02 19.04 4.28
C ALA A 69 2.94 20.24 4.63
N ARG A 70 2.85 20.68 5.87
CA ARG A 70 3.68 21.73 6.46
C ARG A 70 4.66 21.19 7.52
N SER A 71 4.64 19.88 7.72
CA SER A 71 5.53 19.15 8.61
C SER A 71 5.54 17.65 8.25
N THR A 72 6.52 16.92 8.75
CA THR A 72 6.58 15.46 8.62
C THR A 72 5.38 14.76 9.25
N ASP A 73 4.82 15.29 10.34
CA ASP A 73 3.62 14.73 10.97
C ASP A 73 2.37 14.98 10.12
N GLU A 74 2.30 16.09 9.38
CA GLU A 74 1.24 16.31 8.42
C GLU A 74 1.39 15.36 7.23
N ALA A 75 2.59 15.16 6.69
CA ALA A 75 2.85 14.19 5.63
C ALA A 75 2.46 12.76 6.04
N LYS A 76 2.71 12.34 7.29
CA LYS A 76 2.23 11.06 7.82
C LYS A 76 0.69 11.00 7.88
N ARG A 77 0.02 12.10 8.27
CA ARG A 77 -1.46 12.15 8.25
C ARG A 77 -2.01 12.08 6.84
N GLU A 78 -1.36 12.73 5.87
CA GLU A 78 -1.71 12.61 4.45
C GLU A 78 -1.57 11.17 3.96
N ALA A 79 -0.48 10.49 4.32
CA ALA A 79 -0.29 9.08 3.99
C ALA A 79 -1.39 8.19 4.61
N GLN A 80 -1.79 8.46 5.86
CA GLN A 80 -2.89 7.72 6.51
C GLN A 80 -4.23 7.98 5.82
N ALA A 81 -4.52 9.23 5.42
CA ALA A 81 -5.71 9.57 4.64
C ALA A 81 -5.70 8.88 3.26
N CYS A 82 -4.55 8.87 2.58
CA CYS A 82 -4.35 8.14 1.34
C CYS A 82 -4.64 6.64 1.52
N LEU A 83 -4.06 6.02 2.55
CA LEU A 83 -4.26 4.60 2.86
C LEU A 83 -5.74 4.27 3.13
N ALA A 84 -6.47 5.14 3.83
CA ALA A 84 -7.90 4.95 4.07
C ALA A 84 -8.69 4.94 2.74
N VAL A 85 -8.37 5.85 1.82
CA VAL A 85 -8.98 5.90 0.48
C VAL A 85 -8.60 4.68 -0.36
N LEU A 86 -7.35 4.22 -0.30
CA LEU A 86 -6.84 3.10 -1.09
C LEU A 86 -7.23 1.72 -0.54
N LYS A 87 -7.64 1.63 0.72
CA LYS A 87 -7.93 0.36 1.41
C LYS A 87 -8.86 -0.58 0.62
N PRO A 88 -9.97 -0.14 0.00
CA PRO A 88 -10.83 -1.02 -0.80
C PRO A 88 -10.16 -1.60 -2.05
N TRP A 89 -9.06 -0.98 -2.49
CA TRP A 89 -8.35 -1.26 -3.74
C TRP A 89 -6.98 -1.88 -3.54
N GLN A 90 -6.59 -2.15 -2.29
CA GLN A 90 -5.22 -2.55 -1.92
C GLN A 90 -4.68 -3.70 -2.77
N ASP A 91 -5.50 -4.71 -3.05
CA ASP A 91 -5.09 -5.88 -3.82
C ASP A 91 -5.14 -5.69 -5.34
N ARG A 92 -5.60 -4.53 -5.79
CA ARG A 92 -5.77 -4.19 -7.21
C ARG A 92 -4.71 -3.21 -7.72
N LEU A 93 -3.98 -2.53 -6.83
CA LEU A 93 -2.90 -1.64 -7.20
C LEU A 93 -1.64 -2.44 -7.54
N THR A 94 -1.16 -2.31 -8.76
CA THR A 94 0.03 -3.00 -9.28
C THR A 94 1.21 -2.08 -9.51
N LEU A 95 0.96 -0.77 -9.44
CA LEU A 95 1.97 0.28 -9.52
C LEU A 95 2.07 1.03 -8.19
N PRO A 96 3.14 1.81 -7.96
CA PRO A 96 3.36 2.49 -6.69
C PRO A 96 2.29 3.51 -6.32
N VAL A 97 2.30 3.88 -5.03
CA VAL A 97 1.59 5.03 -4.48
C VAL A 97 2.59 6.16 -4.30
N TYR A 98 2.35 7.27 -4.98
CA TYR A 98 3.28 8.38 -5.08
C TYR A 98 2.89 9.56 -4.19
N PHE A 99 3.87 10.12 -3.51
CA PHE A 99 3.79 11.43 -2.88
C PHE A 99 4.04 12.51 -3.92
N ASP A 100 3.19 13.51 -3.98
CA ASP A 100 3.24 14.59 -4.96
C ASP A 100 3.30 15.94 -4.22
N PHE A 101 4.50 16.54 -4.19
CA PHE A 101 4.77 17.83 -3.55
C PHE A 101 5.41 18.77 -4.57
N GLU A 102 4.64 19.79 -4.95
CA GLU A 102 4.99 20.71 -6.02
C GLU A 102 5.05 22.18 -5.57
N TYR A 103 5.12 23.11 -6.53
CA TYR A 103 5.19 24.55 -6.27
C TYR A 103 3.98 25.09 -5.50
N ASP A 104 2.77 24.56 -5.76
CA ASP A 104 1.58 24.95 -5.01
C ASP A 104 1.64 24.45 -3.56
N SER A 105 2.17 23.25 -3.35
CA SER A 105 2.46 22.68 -2.03
C SER A 105 3.45 23.55 -1.26
N GLN A 106 4.55 23.93 -1.93
CA GLN A 106 5.56 24.84 -1.38
C GLN A 106 4.95 26.18 -1.01
N ALA A 107 4.19 26.82 -1.94
CA ALA A 107 3.57 28.11 -1.70
C ALA A 107 2.60 28.05 -0.50
N TYR A 108 1.82 26.98 -0.39
CA TYR A 108 0.90 26.77 0.74
C TYR A 108 1.66 26.69 2.06
N ALA A 109 2.74 25.90 2.13
CA ALA A 109 3.55 25.77 3.35
C ALA A 109 4.23 27.10 3.71
N GLN A 110 4.76 27.83 2.73
CA GLN A 110 5.39 29.15 2.94
C GLN A 110 4.41 30.19 3.45
N GLN A 111 3.16 30.21 2.95
CA GLN A 111 2.10 31.10 3.48
C GLN A 111 1.78 30.81 4.95
N ALA A 112 2.00 29.60 5.41
CA ALA A 112 1.87 29.20 6.82
C ALA A 112 3.14 29.49 7.65
N GLY A 113 4.14 30.19 7.09
CA GLY A 113 5.39 30.54 7.77
C GLY A 113 6.44 29.43 7.82
N VAL A 114 6.27 28.35 7.04
CA VAL A 114 7.24 27.25 6.99
C VAL A 114 8.39 27.61 6.05
N THR A 115 9.62 27.38 6.48
CA THR A 115 10.79 27.42 5.59
C THR A 115 10.84 26.13 4.77
N VAL A 116 10.61 26.26 3.47
CA VAL A 116 10.63 25.11 2.55
C VAL A 116 11.99 25.06 1.85
N ASP A 117 12.92 24.38 2.48
CA ASP A 117 14.26 24.08 1.93
C ASP A 117 14.35 22.62 1.49
N ARG A 118 15.53 22.23 0.99
CA ARG A 118 15.79 20.83 0.56
C ARG A 118 15.55 19.82 1.67
N ARG A 119 15.91 20.16 2.90
CA ARG A 119 15.73 19.26 4.04
C ARG A 119 14.26 19.01 4.31
N PHE A 120 13.48 20.09 4.34
CA PHE A 120 12.04 20.00 4.55
C PHE A 120 11.36 19.11 3.51
N VAL A 121 11.59 19.38 2.20
CA VAL A 121 10.94 18.61 1.12
C VAL A 121 11.34 17.13 1.19
N THR A 122 12.62 16.84 1.43
CA THR A 122 13.10 15.46 1.58
C THR A 122 12.45 14.74 2.77
N ASP A 123 12.33 15.43 3.92
CA ASP A 123 11.80 14.82 5.13
C ASP A 123 10.29 14.56 5.05
N VAL A 124 9.49 15.46 4.45
CA VAL A 124 8.05 15.23 4.24
C VAL A 124 7.82 14.12 3.22
N THR A 125 8.62 14.07 2.15
CA THR A 125 8.58 12.99 1.15
C THR A 125 8.86 11.64 1.81
N ARG A 126 9.95 11.56 2.59
CA ARG A 126 10.32 10.34 3.32
C ARG A 126 9.22 9.91 4.29
N ALA A 127 8.65 10.85 5.06
CA ALA A 127 7.64 10.56 6.07
C ALA A 127 6.36 9.96 5.46
N PHE A 128 5.92 10.48 4.31
CA PHE A 128 4.82 9.90 3.54
C PHE A 128 5.17 8.51 3.02
N CYS A 129 6.29 8.39 2.30
CA CYS A 129 6.71 7.16 1.65
C CYS A 129 6.94 6.01 2.65
N GLU A 130 7.53 6.28 3.81
CA GLU A 130 7.69 5.29 4.88
C GLU A 130 6.34 4.79 5.41
N THR A 131 5.37 5.68 5.57
CA THR A 131 4.03 5.31 6.04
C THR A 131 3.32 4.42 5.02
N ILE A 132 3.39 4.76 3.72
CA ILE A 132 2.84 3.96 2.61
C ILE A 132 3.53 2.58 2.54
N ARG A 133 4.87 2.56 2.60
CA ARG A 133 5.65 1.31 2.55
C ARG A 133 5.35 0.40 3.74
N SER A 134 5.20 0.97 4.93
CA SER A 134 4.88 0.23 6.15
C SER A 134 3.50 -0.43 6.10
N ALA A 135 2.60 0.10 5.27
CA ALA A 135 1.28 -0.49 5.01
C ALA A 135 1.29 -1.56 3.89
N GLY A 136 2.47 -1.89 3.35
CA GLY A 136 2.63 -2.97 2.36
C GLY A 136 2.43 -2.54 0.91
N TYR A 137 2.42 -1.24 0.62
CA TYR A 137 2.42 -0.73 -0.75
C TYR A 137 3.84 -0.44 -1.22
N THR A 138 4.06 -0.49 -2.53
CA THR A 138 5.24 0.12 -3.13
C THR A 138 5.08 1.64 -3.05
N ALA A 139 6.02 2.31 -2.40
CA ALA A 139 5.99 3.76 -2.23
C ALA A 139 6.90 4.45 -3.23
N GLY A 140 6.48 5.61 -3.70
CA GLY A 140 7.26 6.45 -4.59
C GLY A 140 7.00 7.94 -4.37
N TYR A 141 7.70 8.76 -5.11
CA TYR A 141 7.47 10.20 -5.14
C TYR A 141 7.52 10.73 -6.56
N TYR A 142 6.60 11.66 -6.85
CA TYR A 142 6.60 12.44 -8.08
C TYR A 142 7.41 13.70 -7.87
N THR A 143 8.19 14.07 -8.89
CA THR A 143 8.93 15.31 -8.91
C THR A 143 9.29 15.72 -10.34
N ASN A 144 9.67 16.99 -10.54
CA ASN A 144 10.27 17.49 -11.78
C ASN A 144 11.78 17.64 -11.64
N GLN A 145 12.47 17.95 -12.75
CA GLN A 145 13.92 18.10 -12.77
C GLN A 145 14.44 19.18 -11.81
N ASP A 146 13.72 20.32 -11.65
CA ASP A 146 14.14 21.38 -10.73
C ASP A 146 14.09 20.92 -9.29
N TYR A 147 12.98 20.28 -8.88
CA TYR A 147 12.85 19.76 -7.53
C TYR A 147 13.88 18.66 -7.26
N TYR A 148 14.04 17.71 -8.20
CA TYR A 148 15.02 16.64 -8.06
C TYR A 148 16.43 17.16 -7.81
N LYS A 149 16.84 18.17 -8.60
CA LYS A 149 18.19 18.75 -8.54
C LYS A 149 18.38 19.74 -7.38
N ASN A 150 17.39 20.60 -7.13
CA ASN A 150 17.55 21.78 -6.29
C ASN A 150 16.74 21.76 -4.99
N LYS A 151 15.72 20.90 -4.87
CA LYS A 151 14.76 20.91 -3.75
C LYS A 151 14.69 19.60 -2.97
N LEU A 152 15.42 18.56 -3.39
CA LEU A 152 15.49 17.26 -2.75
C LEU A 152 16.94 16.86 -2.50
N TYR A 153 17.13 15.91 -1.59
CA TYR A 153 18.31 15.06 -1.46
C TYR A 153 17.95 13.67 -2.00
N PRO A 154 18.01 13.42 -3.31
CA PRO A 154 17.53 12.18 -3.92
C PRO A 154 18.30 10.95 -3.41
N GLU A 155 19.57 11.13 -3.05
CA GLU A 155 20.42 10.10 -2.46
C GLU A 155 19.88 9.53 -1.14
N GLU A 156 18.99 10.25 -0.47
CA GLU A 156 18.32 9.82 0.75
C GLU A 156 16.94 9.19 0.51
N LEU A 157 16.48 9.14 -0.75
CA LEU A 157 15.17 8.65 -1.17
C LEU A 157 15.28 7.42 -2.09
N THR A 158 16.44 6.81 -2.21
CA THR A 158 16.73 5.67 -3.11
C THR A 158 15.91 4.41 -2.82
N ASP A 159 15.31 4.32 -1.64
CA ASP A 159 14.41 3.24 -1.25
C ASP A 159 12.99 3.38 -1.84
N TYR A 160 12.70 4.47 -2.53
CA TYR A 160 11.38 4.80 -3.07
C TYR A 160 11.45 4.97 -4.58
N GLU A 161 10.35 4.64 -5.26
CA GLU A 161 10.25 4.71 -6.71
C GLU A 161 10.12 6.17 -7.18
N LEU A 162 10.97 6.57 -8.13
CA LEU A 162 10.91 7.89 -8.73
C LEU A 162 9.94 7.90 -9.92
N TRP A 163 9.00 8.86 -9.91
CA TRP A 163 8.20 9.27 -11.04
C TRP A 163 8.61 10.70 -11.41
N LEU A 164 9.28 10.82 -12.56
CA LEU A 164 9.94 12.08 -12.98
C LEU A 164 9.16 12.76 -14.09
N ALA A 165 8.79 14.04 -13.88
CA ALA A 165 8.37 14.91 -14.96
C ALA A 165 9.61 15.50 -15.67
N ASP A 166 9.81 15.02 -16.89
CA ASP A 166 10.89 15.50 -17.77
C ASP A 166 10.37 15.55 -19.21
N TYR A 167 10.19 16.77 -19.71
CA TYR A 167 9.62 17.04 -21.03
C TYR A 167 10.68 17.35 -22.09
N THR A 168 11.97 17.11 -21.78
CA THR A 168 13.09 17.48 -22.67
C THR A 168 13.54 16.35 -23.59
N GLY A 169 12.90 15.17 -23.49
CA GLY A 169 13.25 13.98 -24.30
C GLY A 169 13.26 12.71 -23.46
N GLY A 170 14.39 12.02 -23.38
CA GLY A 170 14.57 10.90 -22.43
C GLY A 170 14.83 11.44 -21.02
N PRO A 171 14.55 10.68 -19.95
CA PRO A 171 14.73 11.15 -18.59
C PRO A 171 16.22 11.38 -18.27
N GLU A 172 16.53 12.52 -17.66
CA GLU A 172 17.89 12.86 -17.23
C GLU A 172 18.35 11.96 -16.06
N TYR A 173 17.41 11.45 -15.26
CA TYR A 173 17.68 10.63 -14.08
C TYR A 173 17.01 9.27 -14.18
N ASP A 174 17.61 8.26 -13.57
CA ASP A 174 17.05 6.91 -13.50
C ASP A 174 15.74 6.94 -12.72
N CYS A 175 14.63 6.61 -13.37
CA CYS A 175 13.29 6.64 -12.80
C CYS A 175 12.45 5.45 -13.28
N GLY A 176 11.48 5.08 -12.48
CA GLY A 176 10.55 3.99 -12.83
C GLY A 176 9.50 4.42 -13.85
N ILE A 177 9.05 5.67 -13.76
CA ILE A 177 8.07 6.28 -14.68
C ILE A 177 8.56 7.67 -15.05
N GLN A 178 8.49 8.01 -16.33
CA GLN A 178 8.66 9.37 -16.83
C GLN A 178 7.30 9.92 -17.28
N GLN A 179 6.91 11.09 -16.76
CA GLN A 179 5.89 11.93 -17.38
C GLN A 179 6.58 12.81 -18.42
N TYR A 180 6.26 12.61 -19.69
CA TYR A 180 7.00 13.25 -20.78
C TYR A 180 6.26 14.43 -21.42
N THR A 181 5.01 14.68 -21.07
CA THR A 181 4.22 15.84 -21.48
C THR A 181 3.00 16.03 -20.59
N SER A 182 2.60 17.29 -20.40
CA SER A 182 1.34 17.69 -19.75
C SER A 182 0.27 18.19 -20.74
N THR A 183 0.56 18.13 -22.05
CA THR A 183 -0.32 18.60 -23.11
C THR A 183 -0.65 17.51 -24.12
N GLY A 184 -0.54 16.26 -23.70
CA GLY A 184 -0.82 15.11 -24.53
C GLY A 184 -2.31 14.96 -24.88
N GLN A 185 -2.59 14.07 -25.82
CA GLN A 185 -3.94 13.70 -26.22
C GLN A 185 -4.08 12.20 -26.10
N MET A 186 -5.18 11.74 -25.50
CA MET A 186 -5.48 10.32 -25.33
C MET A 186 -6.93 10.05 -25.72
N SER A 187 -7.15 9.02 -26.54
CA SER A 187 -8.51 8.58 -26.88
C SER A 187 -9.29 8.27 -25.60
N GLY A 188 -10.49 8.79 -25.46
CA GLY A 188 -11.33 8.59 -24.28
C GLY A 188 -11.17 9.64 -23.19
N ILE A 189 -10.26 10.59 -23.33
CA ILE A 189 -10.07 11.75 -22.44
C ILE A 189 -10.26 13.03 -23.26
N SER A 190 -11.02 13.97 -22.72
CA SER A 190 -11.25 15.27 -23.39
C SER A 190 -10.22 16.30 -22.93
N GLY A 191 -9.65 17.04 -23.88
CA GLY A 191 -8.62 18.05 -23.59
C GLY A 191 -7.23 17.46 -23.40
N ASN A 192 -6.36 18.23 -22.80
CA ASN A 192 -4.99 17.81 -22.51
C ASN A 192 -4.96 16.80 -21.36
N VAL A 193 -4.03 15.88 -21.44
CA VAL A 193 -3.76 14.88 -20.39
C VAL A 193 -2.26 14.62 -20.29
N ASP A 194 -1.80 14.35 -19.08
CA ASP A 194 -0.43 13.98 -18.80
C ASP A 194 -0.16 12.57 -19.33
N LEU A 195 0.90 12.45 -20.14
CA LEU A 195 1.30 11.18 -20.73
C LEU A 195 2.60 10.70 -20.11
N ASN A 196 2.62 9.41 -19.86
CA ASN A 196 3.69 8.73 -19.15
C ASN A 196 4.24 7.54 -19.92
N VAL A 197 5.47 7.19 -19.61
CA VAL A 197 6.11 5.96 -20.06
C VAL A 197 6.70 5.22 -18.88
N LEU A 198 6.45 3.91 -18.86
CA LEU A 198 7.02 3.00 -17.88
C LEU A 198 8.41 2.58 -18.35
N LEU A 199 9.43 2.87 -17.55
CA LEU A 199 10.83 2.60 -17.84
C LEU A 199 11.38 1.38 -17.08
N LYS A 200 10.67 0.97 -16.03
CA LYS A 200 10.99 -0.16 -15.17
C LYS A 200 9.75 -1.03 -15.01
N ASP A 201 9.89 -2.33 -15.15
CA ASP A 201 8.81 -3.24 -14.78
C ASP A 201 8.71 -3.27 -13.26
N PHE A 202 7.55 -2.87 -12.74
CA PHE A 202 7.21 -3.15 -11.37
C PHE A 202 6.81 -4.62 -11.25
N PRO A 203 7.25 -5.33 -10.20
CA PRO A 203 6.82 -6.70 -10.01
C PRO A 203 5.29 -6.69 -10.04
N GLU A 204 4.72 -7.47 -10.96
CA GLU A 204 3.29 -7.73 -10.90
C GLU A 204 3.03 -8.18 -9.46
N LYS A 205 2.24 -7.40 -8.72
CA LYS A 205 1.69 -7.92 -7.47
C LYS A 205 1.02 -9.22 -7.89
N ALA A 206 1.47 -10.34 -7.33
CA ALA A 206 0.93 -11.64 -7.70
C ALA A 206 -0.59 -11.46 -7.81
N PRO A 207 -1.23 -11.81 -8.94
CA PRO A 207 -2.65 -11.55 -9.16
C PRO A 207 -3.35 -11.96 -7.88
N ALA A 208 -4.20 -11.09 -7.34
CA ALA A 208 -4.97 -11.44 -6.14
C ALA A 208 -5.47 -12.85 -6.38
N PRO A 209 -5.12 -13.83 -5.54
CA PRO A 209 -5.37 -15.23 -5.85
C PRO A 209 -6.80 -15.30 -6.35
N ALA A 210 -6.98 -15.93 -7.53
CA ALA A 210 -8.29 -16.07 -8.16
C ALA A 210 -9.25 -16.45 -7.03
N PRO A 211 -10.45 -15.85 -6.93
CA PRO A 211 -11.30 -16.08 -5.79
C PRO A 211 -11.33 -17.56 -5.53
N LEU A 212 -10.74 -17.98 -4.40
CA LEU A 212 -10.65 -19.38 -4.04
C LEU A 212 -12.12 -19.80 -3.85
N THR A 213 -12.71 -20.42 -4.86
CA THR A 213 -14.04 -21.03 -4.76
C THR A 213 -13.95 -22.36 -3.98
N ALA A 214 -12.91 -22.51 -3.19
CA ALA A 214 -12.68 -23.68 -2.38
C ALA A 214 -13.54 -23.59 -1.10
N GLU A 215 -14.23 -24.68 -0.80
CA GLU A 215 -14.86 -24.84 0.50
C GLU A 215 -13.84 -25.40 1.49
N GLY A 216 -13.88 -24.87 2.70
CA GLY A 216 -13.12 -25.34 3.84
C GLY A 216 -14.02 -25.69 5.01
N ILE A 217 -13.45 -26.31 6.03
CA ILE A 217 -14.13 -26.72 7.26
C ILE A 217 -13.45 -26.03 8.44
N CYS A 218 -14.24 -25.39 9.31
CA CYS A 218 -13.74 -24.86 10.56
C CYS A 218 -13.42 -26.01 11.54
N THR A 219 -12.21 -26.00 12.10
CA THR A 219 -11.74 -27.04 13.03
C THR A 219 -11.85 -26.63 14.50
N GLY A 220 -12.26 -25.39 14.80
CA GLY A 220 -12.44 -24.87 16.17
C GLY A 220 -13.88 -24.44 16.48
N ASN A 221 -14.19 -24.19 17.76
CA ASN A 221 -15.45 -23.62 18.17
C ASN A 221 -15.33 -22.13 18.47
N GLY A 222 -16.35 -21.34 18.06
CA GLY A 222 -16.36 -19.89 18.26
C GLY A 222 -15.21 -19.15 17.56
N VAL A 223 -14.70 -19.70 16.45
CA VAL A 223 -13.60 -19.10 15.69
C VAL A 223 -14.10 -17.81 15.06
N ARG A 224 -13.41 -16.72 15.33
CA ARG A 224 -13.86 -15.38 14.95
C ARG A 224 -13.60 -15.09 13.48
N ILE A 225 -14.59 -14.49 12.82
CA ILE A 225 -14.45 -13.82 11.54
C ILE A 225 -14.24 -12.33 11.84
N ARG A 226 -13.16 -11.74 11.32
CA ARG A 226 -12.73 -10.39 11.65
C ARG A 226 -12.73 -9.46 10.44
N ALA A 227 -12.80 -8.16 10.67
CA ALA A 227 -12.73 -7.15 9.63
C ALA A 227 -11.38 -7.15 8.89
N GLU A 228 -10.29 -7.49 9.59
CA GLU A 228 -8.93 -7.50 9.09
C GLU A 228 -8.18 -8.76 9.53
N ALA A 229 -7.05 -9.07 8.83
CA ALA A 229 -6.24 -10.29 9.03
C ALA A 229 -5.34 -10.19 10.29
N HIS A 230 -5.89 -9.80 11.43
CA HIS A 230 -5.18 -9.79 12.72
C HIS A 230 -6.13 -9.89 13.91
N THR A 231 -5.62 -10.31 15.06
CA THR A 231 -6.43 -10.61 16.25
C THR A 231 -6.99 -9.39 16.97
N GLY A 232 -6.46 -8.20 16.70
CA GLY A 232 -6.95 -6.92 17.23
C GLY A 232 -8.11 -6.31 16.44
N ALA A 233 -8.41 -6.84 15.24
CA ALA A 233 -9.47 -6.32 14.38
C ALA A 233 -10.87 -6.63 14.95
N ASP A 234 -11.85 -5.80 14.56
CA ASP A 234 -13.25 -5.97 14.95
C ASP A 234 -13.78 -7.34 14.57
N ILE A 235 -14.59 -7.90 15.45
CA ILE A 235 -15.23 -9.21 15.25
C ILE A 235 -16.53 -8.98 14.50
N LEU A 236 -16.62 -9.52 13.29
CA LEU A 236 -17.83 -9.46 12.45
C LEU A 236 -18.76 -10.65 12.69
N GLY A 237 -18.23 -11.79 13.13
CA GLY A 237 -18.98 -12.99 13.38
C GLY A 237 -18.11 -14.13 13.89
N SER A 238 -18.68 -15.33 13.96
CA SER A 238 -17.94 -16.54 14.34
C SER A 238 -18.43 -17.78 13.63
N VAL A 239 -17.56 -18.80 13.61
CA VAL A 239 -17.82 -20.13 13.01
C VAL A 239 -17.49 -21.21 14.03
N ASN A 240 -18.27 -22.26 14.06
CA ASN A 240 -18.05 -23.41 14.94
C ASN A 240 -17.44 -24.61 14.19
N ARG A 241 -16.90 -25.52 14.93
CA ARG A 241 -16.33 -26.78 14.42
C ARG A 241 -17.29 -27.48 13.46
N ASN A 242 -16.76 -28.00 12.36
CA ASN A 242 -17.46 -28.70 11.29
C ASN A 242 -18.38 -27.81 10.43
N GLN A 243 -18.47 -26.53 10.69
CA GLN A 243 -19.18 -25.63 9.78
C GLN A 243 -18.32 -25.37 8.52
N ARG A 244 -18.99 -25.29 7.37
CA ARG A 244 -18.38 -24.96 6.08
C ARG A 244 -18.13 -23.47 5.99
N VAL A 245 -17.03 -23.11 5.36
CA VAL A 245 -16.65 -21.73 5.00
C VAL A 245 -16.24 -21.69 3.54
N ALA A 246 -16.67 -20.68 2.81
CA ALA A 246 -16.19 -20.41 1.47
C ALA A 246 -14.92 -19.56 1.54
N LEU A 247 -13.84 -20.00 0.91
CA LEU A 247 -12.59 -19.25 0.83
C LEU A 247 -12.66 -18.26 -0.35
N LEU A 248 -12.35 -17.01 -0.06
CA LEU A 248 -12.34 -15.92 -1.06
C LEU A 248 -10.91 -15.49 -1.41
N ALA A 249 -10.01 -15.50 -0.44
CA ALA A 249 -8.60 -15.11 -0.59
C ALA A 249 -7.76 -15.66 0.57
N ASP A 250 -6.44 -15.66 0.40
CA ASP A 250 -5.47 -15.96 1.46
C ASP A 250 -4.39 -14.88 1.47
N ASP A 251 -3.95 -14.42 2.65
CA ASP A 251 -2.97 -13.34 2.78
C ASP A 251 -1.51 -13.82 2.65
N GLY A 252 -1.29 -15.14 2.54
CA GLY A 252 0.04 -15.76 2.54
C GLY A 252 0.74 -15.77 3.90
N TRP A 253 0.09 -15.26 4.97
CA TRP A 253 0.66 -15.11 6.31
C TRP A 253 -0.08 -15.91 7.37
N GLY A 254 -1.12 -16.63 6.99
CA GLY A 254 -1.88 -17.51 7.89
C GLY A 254 -3.29 -17.04 8.17
N TRP A 255 -3.84 -16.14 7.35
CA TRP A 255 -5.23 -15.72 7.39
C TRP A 255 -5.90 -15.89 6.05
N SER A 256 -7.12 -16.38 6.06
CA SER A 256 -7.96 -16.47 4.86
C SER A 256 -9.17 -15.57 4.98
N LYS A 257 -9.49 -14.87 3.90
CA LYS A 257 -10.77 -14.18 3.76
C LYS A 257 -11.82 -15.23 3.45
N VAL A 258 -12.85 -15.29 4.26
CA VAL A 258 -13.89 -16.32 4.19
C VAL A 258 -15.27 -15.72 4.23
N THR A 259 -16.26 -16.46 3.70
CA THR A 259 -17.68 -16.22 3.95
C THR A 259 -18.28 -17.43 4.69
N ALA A 260 -18.91 -17.18 5.81
CA ALA A 260 -19.66 -18.19 6.56
C ALA A 260 -20.82 -17.52 7.31
N ASN A 261 -21.96 -18.20 7.42
CA ASN A 261 -23.16 -17.69 8.12
C ASN A 261 -23.62 -16.30 7.65
N GLY A 262 -23.41 -15.97 6.37
CA GLY A 262 -23.73 -14.64 5.81
C GLY A 262 -22.74 -13.53 6.16
N VAL A 263 -21.65 -13.84 6.87
CA VAL A 263 -20.59 -12.89 7.26
C VAL A 263 -19.36 -13.12 6.41
N THR A 264 -18.81 -12.04 5.85
CA THR A 264 -17.54 -12.07 5.12
C THR A 264 -16.46 -11.33 5.92
N GLY A 265 -15.29 -11.94 6.08
CA GLY A 265 -14.17 -11.36 6.81
C GLY A 265 -12.98 -12.31 6.87
N TRP A 266 -12.03 -12.04 7.76
CA TRP A 266 -10.79 -12.79 7.90
C TRP A 266 -10.84 -13.82 9.04
N MET A 267 -10.41 -15.03 8.75
CA MET A 267 -10.32 -16.14 9.68
C MET A 267 -8.88 -16.66 9.74
N TYR A 268 -8.39 -16.94 10.95
CA TYR A 268 -7.06 -17.48 11.15
C TYR A 268 -6.96 -18.94 10.68
N ASN A 269 -5.97 -19.23 9.82
CA ASN A 269 -5.81 -20.52 9.13
C ASN A 269 -5.48 -21.69 10.08
N GLY A 270 -5.04 -21.41 11.31
CA GLY A 270 -4.86 -22.45 12.34
C GLY A 270 -6.15 -23.18 12.70
N TYR A 271 -7.32 -22.61 12.38
CA TYR A 271 -8.64 -23.21 12.60
C TYR A 271 -9.39 -23.52 11.30
N LEU A 272 -8.69 -23.55 10.17
CA LEU A 272 -9.29 -23.77 8.87
C LEU A 272 -8.65 -24.96 8.18
N ASP A 273 -9.44 -25.96 7.82
CA ASP A 273 -9.03 -27.04 6.93
C ASP A 273 -9.59 -26.78 5.53
N ALA A 274 -8.72 -26.34 4.62
CA ALA A 274 -9.09 -25.98 3.26
C ALA A 274 -7.90 -26.05 2.31
N PRO A 275 -8.12 -26.45 1.04
CA PRO A 275 -7.09 -26.39 0.02
C PRO A 275 -6.73 -24.93 -0.31
N GLY A 276 -5.46 -24.67 -0.58
CA GLY A 276 -4.97 -23.33 -1.01
C GLY A 276 -4.76 -22.31 0.11
N ARG A 277 -5.03 -22.66 1.38
CA ARG A 277 -4.69 -21.81 2.51
C ARG A 277 -3.19 -21.81 2.77
N SER A 278 -2.63 -20.68 3.20
CA SER A 278 -1.25 -20.60 3.70
C SER A 278 -1.12 -21.29 5.07
N SER A 279 0.01 -21.88 5.33
CA SER A 279 0.33 -22.35 6.68
C SER A 279 0.62 -21.18 7.60
N PRO A 280 0.20 -21.23 8.87
CA PRO A 280 0.62 -20.26 9.86
C PRO A 280 2.14 -20.19 9.93
N LYS A 281 2.67 -18.96 9.93
CA LYS A 281 4.11 -18.70 10.03
C LYS A 281 4.61 -18.93 11.46
N THR A 282 5.90 -19.18 11.59
CA THR A 282 6.57 -19.26 12.88
C THR A 282 7.60 -18.16 13.06
N VAL A 283 7.83 -17.76 14.30
CA VAL A 283 8.91 -16.85 14.69
C VAL A 283 9.96 -17.64 15.42
N SER A 284 11.18 -17.67 14.90
CA SER A 284 12.33 -18.26 15.56
C SER A 284 13.18 -17.20 16.25
N CYS A 285 13.64 -17.46 17.47
CA CYS A 285 14.49 -16.60 18.25
C CYS A 285 15.94 -17.06 18.14
N SER A 286 16.86 -16.13 17.80
CA SER A 286 18.31 -16.34 17.86
C SER A 286 18.97 -15.46 18.93
N GLY A 287 18.20 -14.56 19.55
CA GLY A 287 18.67 -13.69 20.62
C GLY A 287 18.53 -14.32 22.01
N THR A 288 19.28 -13.82 22.98
CA THR A 288 19.20 -14.22 24.39
C THR A 288 18.29 -13.26 25.15
N ALA A 289 17.43 -13.80 26.02
CA ALA A 289 16.53 -13.03 26.89
C ALA A 289 15.60 -12.05 26.17
N VAL A 290 15.09 -12.44 25.00
CA VAL A 290 14.13 -11.64 24.24
C VAL A 290 12.78 -11.64 24.95
N ASN A 291 12.30 -10.46 25.35
CA ASN A 291 11.09 -10.34 26.15
C ASN A 291 9.83 -10.66 25.37
N LEU A 292 9.08 -11.68 25.81
CA LEU A 292 7.71 -11.94 25.42
C LEU A 292 6.78 -11.17 26.37
N ARG A 293 5.88 -10.34 25.83
CA ARG A 293 5.07 -9.40 26.60
C ARG A 293 3.58 -9.67 26.49
N GLN A 294 2.82 -9.21 27.46
CA GLN A 294 1.37 -9.35 27.50
C GLN A 294 0.65 -8.43 26.49
N SER A 295 1.28 -7.32 26.12
CA SER A 295 0.71 -6.33 25.20
C SER A 295 1.79 -5.79 24.27
N PRO A 296 1.43 -5.27 23.06
CA PRO A 296 2.37 -4.72 22.08
C PRO A 296 2.90 -3.35 22.52
N SER A 297 3.62 -3.31 23.64
CA SER A 297 4.21 -2.11 24.23
C SER A 297 5.49 -2.46 24.98
N LEU A 298 6.50 -1.58 24.92
CA LEU A 298 7.74 -1.73 25.67
C LEU A 298 7.51 -1.67 27.19
N SER A 299 6.42 -1.03 27.65
CA SER A 299 5.96 -1.02 29.05
C SER A 299 5.06 -2.21 29.39
N GLY A 300 4.66 -3.03 28.41
CA GLY A 300 3.83 -4.21 28.63
C GLY A 300 4.51 -5.20 29.56
N LYS A 301 3.74 -5.83 30.46
CA LYS A 301 4.25 -6.83 31.41
C LYS A 301 5.01 -7.93 30.64
N ILE A 302 6.22 -8.23 31.08
CA ILE A 302 7.00 -9.36 30.55
C ILE A 302 6.38 -10.66 31.10
N LEU A 303 5.95 -11.53 30.20
CA LEU A 303 5.41 -12.85 30.53
C LEU A 303 6.53 -13.86 30.74
N ARG A 304 7.54 -13.82 29.88
CA ARG A 304 8.77 -14.61 29.92
C ARG A 304 9.82 -14.09 28.96
N GLN A 305 10.96 -14.70 28.94
CA GLN A 305 12.05 -14.43 27.97
C GLN A 305 12.24 -15.65 27.06
N LEU A 306 12.51 -15.38 25.78
CA LEU A 306 12.89 -16.37 24.79
C LEU A 306 14.42 -16.39 24.64
N ASN A 307 14.95 -17.55 24.33
CA ASN A 307 16.36 -17.79 24.11
C ASN A 307 16.61 -18.39 22.70
N PRO A 308 17.87 -18.47 22.26
CA PRO A 308 18.19 -19.04 20.96
C PRO A 308 17.60 -20.45 20.78
N GLY A 309 16.90 -20.66 19.68
CA GLY A 309 16.19 -21.91 19.36
C GLY A 309 14.71 -21.93 19.74
N ASP A 310 14.23 -21.00 20.56
CA ASP A 310 12.80 -20.90 20.86
C ASP A 310 12.02 -20.50 19.60
N THR A 311 10.88 -21.15 19.41
CA THR A 311 9.95 -20.86 18.29
C THR A 311 8.55 -20.56 18.81
N ARG A 312 7.81 -19.73 18.07
CA ARG A 312 6.41 -19.40 18.35
C ARG A 312 5.62 -19.34 17.07
N THR A 313 4.37 -19.74 17.12
CA THR A 313 3.44 -19.55 16.02
C THR A 313 3.11 -18.07 15.89
N LEU A 314 3.34 -17.49 14.72
CA LEU A 314 2.95 -16.12 14.41
C LEU A 314 1.45 -16.06 14.14
N ILE A 315 0.75 -15.20 14.86
CA ILE A 315 -0.70 -15.00 14.70
C ILE A 315 -0.98 -13.75 13.86
N SER A 316 -0.24 -12.67 14.08
CA SER A 316 -0.36 -11.45 13.26
C SER A 316 0.85 -10.55 13.44
N ILE A 317 1.06 -9.67 12.46
CA ILE A 317 2.01 -8.56 12.55
C ILE A 317 1.21 -7.31 12.91
N ASN A 318 1.54 -6.69 14.02
CA ASN A 318 0.84 -5.52 14.53
C ASN A 318 1.65 -4.24 14.25
N PRO A 319 0.99 -3.08 14.17
CA PRO A 319 1.68 -1.80 14.01
C PRO A 319 2.80 -1.59 15.04
N GLY A 320 3.86 -0.85 14.66
CA GLY A 320 4.99 -0.54 15.53
C GLY A 320 5.96 -1.70 15.74
N ASN A 321 6.11 -2.59 14.74
CA ASN A 321 7.03 -3.73 14.75
C ASN A 321 6.72 -4.78 15.84
N TRP A 322 5.46 -5.00 16.16
CA TRP A 322 5.07 -6.02 17.10
C TRP A 322 4.57 -7.28 16.42
N LEU A 323 5.13 -8.43 16.77
CA LEU A 323 4.65 -9.74 16.38
C LEU A 323 3.72 -10.27 17.49
N HIS A 324 2.46 -10.54 17.16
CA HIS A 324 1.56 -11.28 18.02
C HIS A 324 1.81 -12.76 17.77
N VAL A 325 2.23 -13.46 18.79
CA VAL A 325 2.46 -14.90 18.76
C VAL A 325 1.46 -15.60 19.71
N GLU A 326 1.42 -16.93 19.67
CA GLU A 326 0.42 -17.75 20.39
C GLU A 326 0.26 -17.44 21.90
N ASP A 327 1.31 -16.93 22.54
CA ASP A 327 1.33 -16.72 23.99
C ASP A 327 1.72 -15.27 24.39
N GLY A 328 1.73 -14.31 23.44
CA GLY A 328 2.02 -12.91 23.74
C GLY A 328 2.53 -12.11 22.55
N TYR A 329 3.34 -11.09 22.85
CA TYR A 329 3.86 -10.15 21.88
C TYR A 329 5.37 -10.05 21.94
N LEU A 330 6.02 -10.05 20.77
CA LEU A 330 7.46 -9.87 20.59
C LEU A 330 7.70 -8.56 19.83
N TYR A 331 8.62 -7.74 20.29
CA TYR A 331 9.11 -6.62 19.50
C TYR A 331 10.05 -7.15 18.41
N TYR A 332 9.70 -6.92 17.14
CA TYR A 332 10.44 -7.48 16.02
C TYR A 332 11.76 -6.77 15.78
N ASP A 333 12.85 -7.50 15.88
CA ASP A 333 14.18 -7.07 15.51
C ASP A 333 14.84 -8.18 14.67
N LYS A 334 15.25 -7.84 13.44
CA LYS A 334 15.89 -8.77 12.49
C LYS A 334 17.21 -9.35 13.00
N GLY A 335 17.82 -8.73 14.00
CA GLY A 335 19.07 -9.21 14.62
C GLY A 335 18.89 -10.50 15.41
N TYR A 336 17.70 -10.73 15.96
CA TYR A 336 17.44 -11.87 16.84
C TYR A 336 16.07 -12.56 16.67
N LEU A 337 15.19 -12.07 15.78
CA LEU A 337 13.94 -12.75 15.42
C LEU A 337 13.84 -12.94 13.91
N ARG A 338 13.40 -14.12 13.49
CA ARG A 338 13.15 -14.46 12.09
C ARG A 338 11.76 -15.04 11.92
N ILE A 339 11.03 -14.54 10.93
CA ILE A 339 9.74 -15.11 10.49
C ILE A 339 10.05 -16.15 9.42
N GLN A 340 9.47 -17.36 9.58
CA GLN A 340 9.65 -18.50 8.69
C GLN A 340 8.33 -18.98 8.12
#